data_b6e0e634cec822a605fc9fd6f8bc642d
#
_entry.id   b6e0e634cec822a605fc9fd6f8bc642d
#
_cell.length_a   1.000
_cell.length_b   1.000
_cell.length_c   1.000
_cell.angle_alpha   90.00
_cell.angle_beta   90.00
_cell.angle_gamma   90.00
#
_symmetry.space_group_name_H-M   'P 1'
#
loop_
_entity.id
_entity.type
_entity.pdbx_description
1 polymer ?
#
loop_
_entity_poly.entity_id
_entity_poly.type
_entity_poly.pdbx_seq_one_letter_code
_entity_poly.pdbx_strand_id
1 'polypeptide(L)'
;MADSQGMGIRIEALHKRYGEGETAVDALRGVDLQVAPGEVVGLIGPSGSGKSTLLKCLGAVIEPTSGRMTLGDQVIYDSGWKIGDLRALRRDKIGFVFQAPYLIPFLDATDNVALLPMLAGRSNAEARERALEVLTALDVGHRARAMPAQLSGGEQQRVSIARAL
;
A
#
# COMPACT_ATOMS: atom_id res chain seq x y z
N MET A 1 -0.28 22.35 10.45
CA MET A 1 -0.50 20.91 10.62
C MET A 1 -1.69 20.57 9.75
N ALA A 2 -1.49 19.97 8.59
CA ALA A 2 -2.60 19.49 7.76
C ALA A 2 -3.23 18.31 8.49
N ASP A 3 -4.54 18.36 8.64
CA ASP A 3 -5.36 17.31 9.24
C ASP A 3 -5.05 15.97 8.60
N SER A 4 -4.27 15.12 9.28
CA SER A 4 -3.98 13.75 8.86
C SER A 4 -5.11 12.80 9.24
N GLN A 5 -6.35 13.22 9.04
CA GLN A 5 -7.46 12.28 9.08
C GLN A 5 -7.30 11.40 7.83
N GLY A 6 -6.97 10.12 8.05
CA GLY A 6 -6.90 9.12 7.00
C GLY A 6 -8.17 9.16 6.15
N MET A 7 -8.08 8.76 4.90
CA MET A 7 -9.25 8.69 4.02
C MET A 7 -10.04 7.42 4.32
N GLY A 8 -11.37 7.54 4.43
CA GLY A 8 -12.23 6.38 4.53
C GLY A 8 -12.21 5.56 3.22
N ILE A 9 -12.54 4.29 3.33
CA ILE A 9 -12.64 3.36 2.20
C ILE A 9 -14.07 2.82 2.14
N ARG A 10 -14.66 2.79 0.96
CA ARG A 10 -15.94 2.13 0.72
C ARG A 10 -15.85 1.25 -0.52
N ILE A 11 -16.31 0.01 -0.37
CA ILE A 11 -16.40 -1.00 -1.42
C ILE A 11 -17.84 -1.47 -1.49
N GLU A 12 -18.38 -1.60 -2.69
CA GLU A 12 -19.73 -2.03 -2.96
C GLU A 12 -19.71 -3.13 -4.04
N ALA A 13 -20.22 -4.29 -3.70
CA ALA A 13 -20.36 -5.46 -4.57
C ALA A 13 -19.07 -5.76 -5.38
N LEU A 14 -17.90 -5.76 -4.74
CA LEU A 14 -16.64 -5.94 -5.45
C LEU A 14 -16.43 -7.40 -5.85
N HIS A 15 -16.22 -7.62 -7.13
CA HIS A 15 -15.90 -8.92 -7.69
C HIS A 15 -14.47 -8.94 -8.26
N LYS A 16 -13.81 -10.10 -8.13
CA LYS A 16 -12.58 -10.39 -8.86
C LYS A 16 -12.59 -11.83 -9.32
N ARG A 17 -12.54 -12.00 -10.63
CA ARG A 17 -12.41 -13.28 -11.30
C ARG A 17 -11.06 -13.36 -12.00
N TYR A 18 -10.39 -14.49 -11.88
CA TYR A 18 -9.16 -14.82 -12.60
C TYR A 18 -9.44 -15.95 -13.58
N GLY A 19 -8.78 -15.92 -14.75
CA GLY A 19 -8.96 -16.93 -15.79
C GLY A 19 -10.27 -16.80 -16.53
N GLU A 20 -10.48 -17.70 -17.50
CA GLU A 20 -11.66 -17.77 -18.34
C GLU A 20 -12.14 -19.23 -18.44
N GLY A 21 -13.40 -19.42 -18.86
CA GLY A 21 -14.01 -20.74 -19.05
C GLY A 21 -14.00 -21.60 -17.78
N GLU A 22 -13.66 -22.89 -17.93
CA GLU A 22 -13.70 -23.87 -16.84
C GLU A 22 -12.60 -23.68 -15.78
N THR A 23 -11.52 -22.93 -16.10
CA THR A 23 -10.43 -22.65 -15.17
C THR A 23 -10.63 -21.35 -14.39
N ALA A 24 -11.76 -20.67 -14.57
CA ALA A 24 -12.05 -19.42 -13.91
C ALA A 24 -12.25 -19.59 -12.40
N VAL A 25 -11.63 -18.69 -11.62
CA VAL A 25 -11.71 -18.66 -10.17
C VAL A 25 -12.26 -17.32 -9.70
N ASP A 26 -13.41 -17.34 -9.03
CA ASP A 26 -13.98 -16.15 -8.40
C ASP A 26 -13.32 -15.94 -7.03
N ALA A 27 -12.31 -15.08 -7.00
CA ALA A 27 -11.53 -14.76 -5.79
C ALA A 27 -12.26 -13.76 -4.88
N LEU A 28 -13.06 -12.85 -5.46
CA LEU A 28 -13.99 -11.97 -4.72
C LEU A 28 -15.39 -12.14 -5.32
N ARG A 29 -16.39 -12.29 -4.46
CA ARG A 29 -17.76 -12.65 -4.85
C ARG A 29 -18.78 -11.65 -4.29
N GLY A 30 -18.67 -10.37 -4.69
CA GLY A 30 -19.57 -9.32 -4.21
C GLY A 30 -19.23 -8.88 -2.79
N VAL A 31 -17.99 -8.44 -2.58
CA VAL A 31 -17.52 -7.98 -1.26
C VAL A 31 -17.99 -6.55 -1.02
N ASP A 32 -18.63 -6.33 0.12
CA ASP A 32 -18.94 -5.01 0.66
C ASP A 32 -18.05 -4.75 1.87
N LEU A 33 -17.46 -3.55 1.95
CA LEU A 33 -16.62 -3.13 3.07
C LEU A 33 -16.68 -1.61 3.22
N GLN A 34 -16.78 -1.16 4.45
CA GLN A 34 -16.63 0.25 4.79
C GLN A 34 -15.61 0.38 5.93
N VAL A 35 -14.66 1.28 5.76
CA VAL A 35 -13.62 1.63 6.75
C VAL A 35 -13.69 3.12 6.96
N ALA A 36 -13.91 3.55 8.20
CA ALA A 36 -13.94 4.98 8.54
C ALA A 36 -12.51 5.58 8.54
N PRO A 37 -12.38 6.91 8.37
CA PRO A 37 -11.10 7.58 8.56
C PRO A 37 -10.50 7.27 9.94
N GLY A 38 -9.21 6.89 9.97
CA GLY A 38 -8.48 6.55 11.20
C GLY A 38 -8.80 5.16 11.79
N GLU A 39 -9.70 4.40 11.17
CA GLU A 39 -10.04 3.04 11.62
C GLU A 39 -8.96 2.03 11.21
N VAL A 40 -8.69 1.07 12.10
CA VAL A 40 -7.84 -0.10 11.82
C VAL A 40 -8.71 -1.33 11.71
N VAL A 41 -8.64 -2.00 10.55
CA VAL A 41 -9.46 -3.18 10.23
C VAL A 41 -8.58 -4.39 9.99
N GLY A 42 -8.88 -5.51 10.65
CA GLY A 42 -8.24 -6.80 10.43
C GLY A 42 -9.08 -7.70 9.52
N LEU A 43 -8.49 -8.18 8.42
CA LEU A 43 -9.11 -9.20 7.56
C LEU A 43 -8.74 -10.59 8.04
N ILE A 44 -9.72 -11.33 8.57
CA ILE A 44 -9.55 -12.68 9.11
C ILE A 44 -10.20 -13.72 8.18
N GLY A 45 -9.59 -14.88 8.07
CA GLY A 45 -10.13 -15.99 7.28
C GLY A 45 -9.07 -16.99 6.84
N PRO A 46 -9.46 -18.18 6.34
CA PRO A 46 -8.54 -19.24 5.91
C PRO A 46 -7.71 -18.81 4.69
N SER A 47 -6.68 -19.60 4.38
CA SER A 47 -5.93 -19.44 3.12
C SER A 47 -6.88 -19.59 1.93
N GLY A 48 -6.68 -18.79 0.89
CA GLY A 48 -7.53 -18.82 -0.31
C GLY A 48 -8.86 -18.04 -0.20
N SER A 49 -9.20 -17.44 0.95
CA SER A 49 -10.47 -16.69 1.13
C SER A 49 -10.51 -15.31 0.44
N GLY A 50 -9.52 -14.95 -0.37
CA GLY A 50 -9.51 -13.71 -1.15
C GLY A 50 -8.90 -12.48 -0.45
N LYS A 51 -8.42 -12.57 0.81
CA LYS A 51 -7.86 -11.43 1.57
C LYS A 51 -6.78 -10.66 0.79
N SER A 52 -5.78 -11.37 0.28
CA SER A 52 -4.70 -10.75 -0.49
C SER A 52 -5.19 -10.16 -1.81
N THR A 53 -6.20 -10.76 -2.43
CA THR A 53 -6.84 -10.22 -3.64
C THR A 53 -7.57 -8.92 -3.32
N LEU A 54 -8.33 -8.88 -2.22
CA LEU A 54 -9.01 -7.68 -1.77
C LEU A 54 -8.02 -6.53 -1.50
N LEU A 55 -6.94 -6.80 -0.73
CA LEU A 55 -5.90 -5.81 -0.46
C LEU A 55 -5.21 -5.32 -1.74
N LYS A 56 -4.97 -6.19 -2.72
CA LYS A 56 -4.39 -5.79 -4.02
C LYS A 56 -5.36 -4.94 -4.84
N CYS A 57 -6.66 -5.20 -4.80
CA CYS A 57 -7.68 -4.35 -5.43
C CYS A 57 -7.71 -2.98 -4.75
N LEU A 58 -7.78 -2.93 -3.41
CA LEU A 58 -7.75 -1.70 -2.61
C LEU A 58 -6.50 -0.87 -2.86
N GLY A 59 -5.34 -1.53 -2.98
CA GLY A 59 -4.06 -0.89 -3.30
C GLY A 59 -3.94 -0.48 -4.77
N ALA A 60 -4.99 -0.61 -5.59
CA ALA A 60 -4.97 -0.35 -7.03
C ALA A 60 -3.80 -1.07 -7.75
N VAL A 61 -3.39 -2.25 -7.25
CA VAL A 61 -2.35 -3.12 -7.83
C VAL A 61 -2.94 -4.02 -8.91
N ILE A 62 -4.17 -4.51 -8.68
CA ILE A 62 -4.93 -5.30 -9.65
C ILE A 62 -6.29 -4.66 -9.87
N GLU A 63 -6.79 -4.77 -11.09
CA GLU A 63 -8.12 -4.29 -11.44
C GLU A 63 -9.18 -5.28 -10.96
N PRO A 64 -10.24 -4.84 -10.27
CA PRO A 64 -11.43 -5.64 -10.03
C PRO A 64 -12.12 -6.05 -11.34
N THR A 65 -12.96 -7.07 -11.31
CA THR A 65 -13.78 -7.46 -12.47
C THR A 65 -15.04 -6.59 -12.55
N SER A 66 -15.64 -6.26 -11.40
CA SER A 66 -16.80 -5.37 -11.31
C SER A 66 -16.98 -4.87 -9.87
N GLY A 67 -17.96 -4.01 -9.66
CA GLY A 67 -18.27 -3.37 -8.39
C GLY A 67 -17.77 -1.93 -8.34
N ARG A 68 -17.74 -1.35 -7.15
CA ARG A 68 -17.37 0.05 -6.93
C ARG A 68 -16.43 0.20 -5.76
N MET A 69 -15.45 1.12 -5.88
CA MET A 69 -14.55 1.50 -4.80
C MET A 69 -14.45 3.01 -4.71
N THR A 70 -14.52 3.52 -3.48
CA THR A 70 -14.38 4.93 -3.14
C THR A 70 -13.28 5.09 -2.11
N LEU A 71 -12.42 6.10 -2.27
CA LEU A 71 -11.36 6.49 -1.33
C LEU A 71 -11.60 7.95 -0.92
N GLY A 72 -11.92 8.19 0.35
CA GLY A 72 -12.51 9.46 0.77
C GLY A 72 -13.82 9.72 0.01
N ASP A 73 -13.93 10.89 -0.60
CA ASP A 73 -15.09 11.29 -1.40
C ASP A 73 -14.92 10.95 -2.89
N GLN A 74 -13.78 10.36 -3.28
CA GLN A 74 -13.47 10.11 -4.68
C GLN A 74 -13.78 8.65 -5.07
N VAL A 75 -14.63 8.48 -6.08
CA VAL A 75 -14.80 7.17 -6.74
C VAL A 75 -13.54 6.87 -7.53
N ILE A 76 -12.82 5.80 -7.16
CA ILE A 76 -11.60 5.37 -7.83
C ILE A 76 -11.85 4.26 -8.86
N TYR A 77 -12.87 3.42 -8.61
CA TYR A 77 -13.29 2.35 -9.52
C TYR A 77 -14.81 2.24 -9.56
N ASP A 78 -15.37 2.05 -10.74
CA ASP A 78 -16.80 1.75 -10.97
C ASP A 78 -16.91 1.05 -12.33
N SER A 79 -16.87 -0.29 -12.31
CA SER A 79 -16.80 -1.13 -13.52
C SER A 79 -15.71 -0.66 -14.52
N GLY A 80 -14.56 -0.27 -13.96
CA GLY A 80 -13.40 0.32 -14.64
C GLY A 80 -12.82 1.46 -13.81
N TRP A 81 -11.52 1.73 -14.00
CA TRP A 81 -10.84 2.80 -13.28
C TRP A 81 -11.40 4.18 -13.66
N LYS A 82 -11.69 5.00 -12.64
CA LYS A 82 -12.15 6.39 -12.79
C LYS A 82 -11.00 7.40 -12.58
N ILE A 83 -9.79 6.90 -12.34
CA ILE A 83 -8.56 7.66 -12.13
C ILE A 83 -7.66 7.48 -13.33
N GLY A 84 -7.23 8.58 -13.94
CA GLY A 84 -6.35 8.56 -15.13
C GLY A 84 -4.90 8.16 -14.80
N ASP A 85 -4.40 8.49 -13.60
CA ASP A 85 -3.06 8.14 -13.14
C ASP A 85 -3.10 7.31 -11.84
N LEU A 86 -3.13 6.00 -12.02
CA LEU A 86 -3.07 5.05 -10.91
C LEU A 86 -1.71 5.04 -10.18
N ARG A 87 -0.62 5.51 -10.84
CA ARG A 87 0.69 5.59 -10.20
C ARG A 87 0.69 6.75 -9.20
N ALA A 88 0.14 7.91 -9.59
CA ALA A 88 -0.05 9.03 -8.68
C ALA A 88 -0.97 8.66 -7.51
N LEU A 89 -2.10 7.97 -7.76
CA LEU A 89 -2.97 7.48 -6.69
C LEU A 89 -2.21 6.63 -5.66
N ARG A 90 -1.43 5.65 -6.11
CA ARG A 90 -0.64 4.79 -5.21
C ARG A 90 0.45 5.57 -4.49
N ARG A 91 1.18 6.44 -5.19
CA ARG A 91 2.26 7.23 -4.61
C ARG A 91 1.76 8.18 -3.51
N ASP A 92 0.63 8.84 -3.76
CA ASP A 92 0.21 10.01 -2.96
C ASP A 92 -0.85 9.66 -1.90
N LYS A 93 -1.54 8.50 -2.05
CA LYS A 93 -2.73 8.17 -1.25
C LYS A 93 -2.71 6.79 -0.60
N ILE A 94 -1.83 5.88 -1.02
CA ILE A 94 -1.86 4.48 -0.57
C ILE A 94 -0.47 4.04 -0.14
N GLY A 95 -0.26 3.87 1.17
CA GLY A 95 0.90 3.16 1.71
C GLY A 95 0.67 1.64 1.65
N PHE A 96 1.56 0.90 0.99
CA PHE A 96 1.45 -0.55 0.88
C PHE A 96 2.63 -1.26 1.56
N VAL A 97 2.32 -2.05 2.58
CA VAL A 97 3.30 -2.90 3.28
C VAL A 97 3.06 -4.35 2.89
N PHE A 98 4.05 -4.98 2.28
CA PHE A 98 3.98 -6.38 1.87
C PHE A 98 4.37 -7.33 3.03
N GLN A 99 3.96 -8.59 2.93
CA GLN A 99 4.38 -9.63 3.88
C GLN A 99 5.90 -9.81 3.88
N ALA A 100 6.54 -9.83 2.70
CA ALA A 100 7.98 -9.73 2.57
C ALA A 100 8.38 -8.24 2.38
N PRO A 101 9.45 -7.76 3.00
CA PRO A 101 9.82 -6.34 2.98
C PRO A 101 10.10 -5.76 1.60
N TYR A 102 10.58 -6.59 0.66
CA TYR A 102 10.95 -6.19 -0.72
C TYR A 102 11.75 -4.89 -0.75
N LEU A 103 12.76 -4.77 0.11
CA LEU A 103 13.70 -3.66 0.06
C LEU A 103 14.56 -3.77 -1.18
N ILE A 104 14.93 -2.62 -1.75
CA ILE A 104 15.83 -2.55 -2.90
C ILE A 104 17.24 -2.88 -2.40
N PRO A 105 17.85 -3.97 -2.85
CA PRO A 105 19.05 -4.55 -2.21
C PRO A 105 20.31 -3.70 -2.31
N PHE A 106 20.39 -2.79 -3.29
CA PHE A 106 21.52 -1.90 -3.53
C PHE A 106 21.30 -0.48 -2.99
N LEU A 107 20.23 -0.24 -2.25
CA LEU A 107 19.95 1.01 -1.52
C LEU A 107 20.07 0.76 -0.02
N ASP A 108 20.63 1.70 0.72
CA ASP A 108 20.61 1.65 2.18
C ASP A 108 19.18 1.87 2.74
N ALA A 109 19.01 1.75 4.06
CA ALA A 109 17.69 1.90 4.68
C ALA A 109 17.09 3.30 4.43
N THR A 110 17.91 4.36 4.50
CA THR A 110 17.47 5.73 4.23
C THR A 110 17.03 5.90 2.79
N ASP A 111 17.81 5.40 1.83
CA ASP A 111 17.49 5.52 0.41
C ASP A 111 16.27 4.69 -0.01
N ASN A 112 16.05 3.52 0.62
CA ASN A 112 14.84 2.74 0.44
C ASN A 112 13.58 3.53 0.84
N VAL A 113 13.65 4.32 1.91
CA VAL A 113 12.53 5.15 2.38
C VAL A 113 12.41 6.46 1.58
N ALA A 114 13.54 7.11 1.27
CA ALA A 114 13.56 8.39 0.55
C ALA A 114 13.10 8.27 -0.92
N LEU A 115 13.13 7.08 -1.51
CA LEU A 115 12.88 6.87 -2.93
C LEU A 115 11.50 7.40 -3.37
N LEU A 116 10.43 7.10 -2.62
CA LEU A 116 9.08 7.55 -2.99
C LEU A 116 8.91 9.07 -2.92
N PRO A 117 9.35 9.77 -1.84
CA PRO A 117 9.38 11.23 -1.82
C PRO A 117 10.18 11.86 -2.96
N MET A 118 11.33 11.26 -3.34
CA MET A 118 12.11 11.73 -4.49
C MET A 118 11.37 11.57 -5.82
N LEU A 119 10.69 10.44 -6.02
CA LEU A 119 9.84 10.21 -7.20
C LEU A 119 8.62 11.13 -7.22
N ALA A 120 8.19 11.63 -6.06
CA ALA A 120 7.16 12.65 -5.92
C ALA A 120 7.69 14.09 -6.18
N GLY A 121 8.98 14.25 -6.51
CA GLY A 121 9.57 15.54 -6.87
C GLY A 121 10.23 16.31 -5.70
N ARG A 122 10.37 15.71 -4.51
CA ARG A 122 11.14 16.32 -3.42
C ARG A 122 12.63 16.28 -3.75
N SER A 123 13.37 17.25 -3.23
CA SER A 123 14.83 17.22 -3.32
C SER A 123 15.41 16.03 -2.57
N ASN A 124 16.59 15.56 -2.97
CA ASN A 124 17.27 14.44 -2.31
C ASN A 124 17.51 14.74 -0.81
N ALA A 125 17.89 15.96 -0.46
CA ALA A 125 18.15 16.37 0.92
C ALA A 125 16.87 16.25 1.78
N GLU A 126 15.77 16.86 1.34
CA GLU A 126 14.48 16.81 2.05
C GLU A 126 13.93 15.37 2.16
N ALA A 127 14.05 14.58 1.11
CA ALA A 127 13.58 13.20 1.11
C ALA A 127 14.37 12.33 2.10
N ARG A 128 15.69 12.49 2.17
CA ARG A 128 16.55 11.75 3.12
C ARG A 128 16.37 12.23 4.56
N GLU A 129 16.19 13.52 4.79
CA GLU A 129 15.87 14.06 6.11
C GLU A 129 14.56 13.47 6.64
N ARG A 130 13.50 13.51 5.81
CA ARG A 130 12.21 12.89 6.16
C ARG A 130 12.32 11.39 6.39
N ALA A 131 13.08 10.68 5.55
CA ALA A 131 13.32 9.25 5.72
C ALA A 131 13.97 8.94 7.08
N LEU A 132 14.97 9.73 7.50
CA LEU A 132 15.64 9.55 8.78
C LEU A 132 14.72 9.79 9.97
N GLU A 133 13.84 10.81 9.89
CA GLU A 133 12.81 11.07 10.91
C GLU A 133 11.90 9.85 11.10
N VAL A 134 11.37 9.31 10.00
CA VAL A 134 10.45 8.15 10.03
C VAL A 134 11.17 6.89 10.53
N LEU A 135 12.40 6.63 10.05
CA LEU A 135 13.21 5.51 10.54
C LEU A 135 13.49 5.62 12.05
N THR A 136 13.73 6.82 12.55
CA THR A 136 13.95 7.07 13.98
C THR A 136 12.67 6.82 14.78
N ALA A 137 11.54 7.31 14.31
CA ALA A 137 10.23 7.09 14.93
C ALA A 137 9.82 5.60 14.99
N LEU A 138 10.36 4.78 14.10
CA LEU A 138 10.15 3.32 14.06
C LEU A 138 11.29 2.52 14.71
N ASP A 139 12.14 3.15 15.52
CA ASP A 139 13.23 2.48 16.26
C ASP A 139 14.25 1.76 15.36
N VAL A 140 14.47 2.26 14.13
CA VAL A 140 15.45 1.71 13.18
C VAL A 140 16.41 2.77 12.61
N GLY A 141 16.37 4.00 13.14
CA GLY A 141 17.24 5.09 12.72
C GLY A 141 18.74 4.81 12.91
N HIS A 142 19.11 3.99 13.92
CA HIS A 142 20.48 3.55 14.15
C HIS A 142 21.03 2.65 13.00
N ARG A 143 20.16 2.14 12.12
CA ARG A 143 20.47 1.33 10.94
C ARG A 143 20.32 2.09 9.62
N ALA A 144 20.19 3.41 9.67
CA ALA A 144 19.89 4.26 8.50
C ALA A 144 20.81 4.01 7.28
N ARG A 145 22.10 3.71 7.52
CA ARG A 145 23.09 3.44 6.48
C ARG A 145 23.30 1.95 6.18
N ALA A 146 22.55 1.06 6.84
CA ALA A 146 22.69 -0.37 6.61
C ALA A 146 22.02 -0.79 5.31
N MET A 147 22.68 -1.68 4.58
CA MET A 147 22.09 -2.33 3.41
C MET A 147 21.08 -3.41 3.86
N PRO A 148 20.06 -3.74 3.04
CA PRO A 148 19.06 -4.74 3.40
C PRO A 148 19.64 -6.07 3.92
N ALA A 149 20.71 -6.56 3.32
CA ALA A 149 21.38 -7.79 3.73
C ALA A 149 22.02 -7.74 5.15
N GLN A 150 22.20 -6.53 5.68
CA GLN A 150 22.79 -6.30 7.01
C GLN A 150 21.71 -6.10 8.09
N LEU A 151 20.44 -6.07 7.70
CA LEU A 151 19.29 -5.87 8.57
C LEU A 151 18.69 -7.22 9.00
N SER A 152 18.31 -7.34 10.26
CA SER A 152 17.47 -8.44 10.72
C SER A 152 16.09 -8.38 10.06
N GLY A 153 15.33 -9.48 10.05
CA GLY A 153 13.99 -9.52 9.46
C GLY A 153 13.04 -8.47 10.05
N GLY A 154 13.12 -8.24 11.38
CA GLY A 154 12.33 -7.20 12.04
C GLY A 154 12.74 -5.78 11.64
N GLU A 155 14.05 -5.51 11.47
CA GLU A 155 14.55 -4.22 10.99
C GLU A 155 14.13 -3.99 9.53
N GLN A 156 14.24 -5.00 8.65
CA GLN A 156 13.76 -4.92 7.27
C GLN A 156 12.25 -4.59 7.21
N GLN A 157 11.46 -5.21 8.08
CA GLN A 157 10.03 -4.94 8.15
C GLN A 157 9.74 -3.50 8.59
N ARG A 158 10.45 -2.98 9.60
CA ARG A 158 10.32 -1.58 10.03
C ARG A 158 10.72 -0.60 8.93
N VAL A 159 11.80 -0.87 8.18
CA VAL A 159 12.18 -0.07 7.00
C VAL A 159 11.10 -0.13 5.91
N SER A 160 10.48 -1.29 5.68
CA SER A 160 9.36 -1.43 4.75
C SER A 160 8.11 -0.64 5.18
N ILE A 161 7.84 -0.57 6.48
CA ILE A 161 6.77 0.27 7.04
C ILE A 161 7.14 1.75 6.86
N ALA A 162 8.39 2.14 7.18
CA ALA A 162 8.86 3.51 6.98
C ALA A 162 8.68 3.99 5.53
N ARG A 163 8.95 3.10 4.56
CA ARG A 163 8.78 3.40 3.12
C ARG A 163 7.32 3.63 2.72
N ALA A 164 6.37 3.12 3.48
CA ALA A 164 4.94 3.25 3.20
C ALA A 164 4.30 4.51 3.84
N LEU A 165 5.05 5.23 4.72
CA LEU A 165 4.65 6.45 5.42
C LEU A 165 5.20 7.71 4.74
#